data_ce45354b52ab091584f2196cf1713242
#
_entry.id   ce45354b52ab091584f2196cf1713242
#
_cell.length_a   1.000
_cell.length_b   1.000
_cell.length_c   1.000
_cell.angle_alpha   90.00
_cell.angle_beta   90.00
_cell.angle_gamma   90.00
#
_symmetry.space_group_name_H-M   'P 1'
#
loop_
_entity.id
_entity.type
_entity.pdbx_description
1 polymer ?
#
loop_
_entity_poly.entity_id
_entity_poly.type
_entity_poly.pdbx_seq_one_letter_code
_entity_poly.pdbx_strand_id
1 'polypeptide(L)'
;MIPRDYQRAAVDAARDRTAAHGNTMLVLPTGAGKTAIAGFYIGEELEQRKHDRVLVLQHTDELIDQNRSAIGTVTGMPTSVVKAEQDDWGGRIVFGSVQTLARANRRERMAPVSHLVIDECHRSAAQSYQAVIDEARALNPEIKLLGLSATPGRGDGRSLRRTFSNVGYHLKIGTLIGRGLLVPPRTYTIDLGVEDELAGLEATAGDFDMRAADKVLNRSVLNEAVVEHWQAKAADRRSIFFCATVDHADAVAEAFRTAGVTAETISGDMPSRTRADLIARFDRGEVQVLTNCMVLTEGFDSQPVGCIGILRPMLHKGTFIQAVGRGLRRVDPVRFPGIVKTDCVVLDFAGAALRHGSLEQEITLDEDDPEPGQAPWKLCPTCDAELPLGASVCDFCGHIFTRERSEARLLTAFDMMEIDLLERSPFAWCDLHGDGQAMMASGFNGWVGVFHDGALWHALGQPKGRAIRPLAIGTRVQALAAADDFLRATETGTASIKSRRWLNDPATMKQMDLLQRAGHEANGLDFSLSKYAANCHLNFRWNRSAITAAVLGRAERSAA
;
A
#
# COMPACT_ATOMS: atom_id res chain seq x y z
N MET A 1 -6.31 -13.90 -23.74
CA MET A 1 -5.78 -13.92 -22.36
C MET A 1 -6.85 -14.49 -21.44
N ILE A 2 -6.49 -15.31 -20.42
CA ILE A 2 -7.47 -15.90 -19.50
C ILE A 2 -7.36 -15.13 -18.17
N PRO A 3 -8.46 -14.64 -17.58
CA PRO A 3 -8.42 -13.96 -16.28
C PRO A 3 -8.05 -14.95 -15.18
N ARG A 4 -7.28 -14.50 -14.20
CA ARG A 4 -7.05 -15.22 -12.95
C ARG A 4 -8.34 -15.24 -12.13
N ASP A 5 -8.45 -16.15 -11.16
CA ASP A 5 -9.65 -16.32 -10.33
C ASP A 5 -10.13 -15.01 -9.66
N TYR A 6 -9.23 -14.24 -9.05
CA TYR A 6 -9.58 -12.95 -8.44
C TYR A 6 -9.92 -11.87 -9.48
N GLN A 7 -9.31 -11.93 -10.68
CA GLN A 7 -9.67 -11.03 -11.78
C GLN A 7 -11.07 -11.36 -12.29
N ARG A 8 -11.39 -12.64 -12.41
CA ARG A 8 -12.74 -13.10 -12.75
C ARG A 8 -13.75 -12.61 -11.73
N ALA A 9 -13.50 -12.83 -10.43
CA ALA A 9 -14.36 -12.34 -9.36
C ALA A 9 -14.56 -10.81 -9.38
N ALA A 10 -13.49 -10.06 -9.70
CA ALA A 10 -13.57 -8.60 -9.83
C ALA A 10 -14.43 -8.17 -11.02
N VAL A 11 -14.31 -8.85 -12.16
CA VAL A 11 -15.12 -8.57 -13.37
C VAL A 11 -16.59 -8.90 -13.11
N ASP A 12 -16.87 -10.07 -12.52
CA ASP A 12 -18.24 -10.49 -12.19
C ASP A 12 -18.90 -9.47 -11.23
N ALA A 13 -18.19 -9.09 -10.17
CA ALA A 13 -18.67 -8.07 -9.23
C ALA A 13 -18.89 -6.70 -9.90
N ALA A 14 -18.01 -6.28 -10.83
CA ALA A 14 -18.17 -5.05 -11.57
C ALA A 14 -19.45 -5.07 -12.42
N ARG A 15 -19.71 -6.17 -13.13
CA ARG A 15 -20.89 -6.34 -13.97
C ARG A 15 -22.18 -6.36 -13.16
N ASP A 16 -22.21 -7.15 -12.09
CA ASP A 16 -23.39 -7.24 -11.21
C ASP A 16 -23.72 -5.89 -10.59
N ARG A 17 -22.71 -5.17 -10.08
CA ARG A 17 -22.90 -3.88 -9.42
C ARG A 17 -23.24 -2.76 -10.39
N THR A 18 -22.62 -2.70 -11.57
CA THR A 18 -23.00 -1.70 -12.58
C THR A 18 -24.39 -1.99 -13.16
N ALA A 19 -24.80 -3.26 -13.28
CA ALA A 19 -26.15 -3.61 -13.68
C ALA A 19 -27.20 -3.20 -12.63
N ALA A 20 -26.91 -3.41 -11.34
CA ALA A 20 -27.83 -3.12 -10.25
C ALA A 20 -27.92 -1.64 -9.87
N HIS A 21 -26.81 -0.90 -9.96
CA HIS A 21 -26.69 0.45 -9.41
C HIS A 21 -26.27 1.52 -10.42
N GLY A 22 -26.02 1.15 -11.68
CA GLY A 22 -25.50 2.07 -12.71
C GLY A 22 -24.03 2.45 -12.54
N ASN A 23 -23.45 2.20 -11.38
CA ASN A 23 -22.04 2.54 -11.10
C ASN A 23 -21.44 1.65 -10.01
N THR A 24 -20.11 1.50 -10.05
CA THR A 24 -19.35 0.85 -8.97
C THR A 24 -17.87 1.22 -9.03
N MET A 25 -17.17 1.09 -7.92
CA MET A 25 -15.73 1.22 -7.84
C MET A 25 -15.10 -0.12 -7.44
N LEU A 26 -13.96 -0.46 -8.06
CA LEU A 26 -13.11 -1.57 -7.66
C LEU A 26 -11.82 -1.03 -7.05
N VAL A 27 -11.47 -1.53 -5.87
CA VAL A 27 -10.22 -1.19 -5.21
C VAL A 27 -9.24 -2.33 -5.36
N LEU A 28 -8.19 -2.07 -6.14
CA LEU A 28 -7.25 -3.09 -6.61
C LEU A 28 -5.83 -2.57 -6.45
N PRO A 29 -4.95 -3.24 -5.70
CA PRO A 29 -3.57 -2.81 -5.50
C PRO A 29 -2.81 -2.61 -6.80
N THR A 30 -1.72 -1.85 -6.73
CA THR A 30 -0.72 -1.81 -7.81
C THR A 30 -0.20 -3.22 -8.08
N GLY A 31 -0.15 -3.63 -9.34
CA GLY A 31 0.25 -4.99 -9.73
C GLY A 31 -0.89 -6.03 -9.77
N ALA A 32 -2.11 -5.70 -9.35
CA ALA A 32 -3.28 -6.59 -9.48
C ALA A 32 -3.76 -6.79 -10.93
N GLY A 33 -3.24 -6.02 -11.89
CA GLY A 33 -3.68 -6.08 -13.29
C GLY A 33 -4.98 -5.32 -13.54
N LYS A 34 -5.16 -4.14 -12.94
CA LYS A 34 -6.32 -3.24 -13.15
C LYS A 34 -6.71 -3.11 -14.62
N THR A 35 -5.73 -2.85 -15.49
CA THR A 35 -5.93 -2.70 -16.93
C THR A 35 -6.50 -3.97 -17.59
N ALA A 36 -6.03 -5.16 -17.18
CA ALA A 36 -6.56 -6.42 -17.69
C ALA A 36 -8.00 -6.65 -17.22
N ILE A 37 -8.31 -6.35 -15.94
CA ILE A 37 -9.67 -6.42 -15.39
C ILE A 37 -10.61 -5.47 -16.16
N ALA A 38 -10.17 -4.23 -16.43
CA ALA A 38 -10.92 -3.31 -17.28
C ALA A 38 -11.15 -3.89 -18.68
N GLY A 39 -10.11 -4.48 -19.29
CA GLY A 39 -10.21 -5.11 -20.60
C GLY A 39 -11.20 -6.27 -20.65
N PHE A 40 -11.20 -7.16 -19.66
CA PHE A 40 -12.17 -8.25 -19.58
C PHE A 40 -13.60 -7.72 -19.39
N TYR A 41 -13.81 -6.76 -18.47
CA TYR A 41 -15.11 -6.12 -18.27
C TYR A 41 -15.62 -5.48 -19.56
N ILE A 42 -14.80 -4.66 -20.24
CA ILE A 42 -15.16 -3.99 -21.49
C ILE A 42 -15.46 -5.03 -22.59
N GLY A 43 -14.64 -6.06 -22.72
CA GLY A 43 -14.83 -7.11 -23.71
C GLY A 43 -16.20 -7.79 -23.57
N GLU A 44 -16.53 -8.23 -22.35
CA GLU A 44 -17.78 -8.93 -22.08
C GLU A 44 -19.03 -8.05 -22.22
N GLU A 45 -18.95 -6.76 -21.82
CA GLU A 45 -20.08 -5.84 -22.02
C GLU A 45 -20.30 -5.52 -23.50
N LEU A 46 -19.23 -5.38 -24.28
CA LEU A 46 -19.32 -5.09 -25.71
C LEU A 46 -19.68 -6.32 -26.57
N GLU A 47 -19.31 -7.54 -26.15
CA GLU A 47 -19.74 -8.76 -26.85
C GLU A 47 -21.26 -8.90 -26.91
N GLN A 48 -21.94 -8.52 -25.83
CA GLN A 48 -23.40 -8.59 -25.73
C GLN A 48 -24.12 -7.49 -26.51
N ARG A 49 -23.45 -6.38 -26.86
CA ARG A 49 -24.02 -5.16 -27.42
C ARG A 49 -23.20 -4.61 -28.57
N LYS A 50 -23.46 -5.09 -29.79
CA LYS A 50 -22.62 -4.82 -30.98
C LYS A 50 -22.44 -3.34 -31.36
N HIS A 51 -23.36 -2.47 -30.95
CA HIS A 51 -23.33 -1.04 -31.30
C HIS A 51 -22.88 -0.13 -30.15
N ASP A 52 -22.59 -0.72 -29.00
CA ASP A 52 -22.17 0.03 -27.83
C ASP A 52 -20.73 0.50 -27.95
N ARG A 53 -20.45 1.63 -27.30
CA ARG A 53 -19.12 2.25 -27.20
C ARG A 53 -18.77 2.47 -25.74
N VAL A 54 -17.50 2.29 -25.40
CA VAL A 54 -16.94 2.53 -24.06
C VAL A 54 -15.93 3.66 -24.14
N LEU A 55 -16.01 4.61 -23.21
CA LEU A 55 -14.96 5.61 -22.97
C LEU A 55 -14.11 5.18 -21.79
N VAL A 56 -12.81 5.07 -22.00
CA VAL A 56 -11.81 4.86 -20.94
C VAL A 56 -11.13 6.20 -20.65
N LEU A 57 -11.42 6.76 -19.49
CA LEU A 57 -10.96 8.09 -19.09
C LEU A 57 -9.68 7.99 -18.27
N GLN A 58 -8.64 8.74 -18.66
CA GLN A 58 -7.31 8.69 -18.06
C GLN A 58 -6.72 10.08 -17.84
N HIS A 59 -5.78 10.16 -16.90
CA HIS A 59 -5.17 11.42 -16.49
C HIS A 59 -3.99 11.84 -17.35
N THR A 60 -3.13 10.91 -17.78
CA THR A 60 -1.90 11.20 -18.54
C THR A 60 -1.90 10.51 -19.89
N ASP A 61 -1.18 11.12 -20.85
CA ASP A 61 -1.09 10.60 -22.21
C ASP A 61 -0.29 9.29 -22.27
N GLU A 62 0.73 9.12 -21.42
CA GLU A 62 1.49 7.87 -21.35
C GLU A 62 0.60 6.68 -20.92
N LEU A 63 -0.31 6.91 -19.94
CA LEU A 63 -1.26 5.88 -19.51
C LEU A 63 -2.24 5.51 -20.63
N ILE A 64 -2.64 6.47 -21.46
CA ILE A 64 -3.51 6.22 -22.61
C ILE A 64 -2.85 5.20 -23.56
N ASP A 65 -1.60 5.43 -23.94
CA ASP A 65 -0.91 4.57 -24.91
C ASP A 65 -0.66 3.15 -24.34
N GLN A 66 -0.25 3.05 -23.07
CA GLN A 66 -0.05 1.77 -22.39
C GLN A 66 -1.36 0.98 -22.24
N ASN A 67 -2.40 1.61 -21.72
CA ASN A 67 -3.68 0.94 -21.45
C ASN A 67 -4.42 0.60 -22.75
N ARG A 68 -4.28 1.45 -23.79
CA ARG A 68 -4.80 1.16 -25.13
C ARG A 68 -4.21 -0.12 -25.70
N SER A 69 -2.90 -0.28 -25.65
CA SER A 69 -2.22 -1.49 -26.10
C SER A 69 -2.68 -2.73 -25.32
N ALA A 70 -2.74 -2.63 -23.99
CA ALA A 70 -3.11 -3.73 -23.12
C ALA A 70 -4.60 -4.14 -23.30
N ILE A 71 -5.53 -3.18 -23.29
CA ILE A 71 -6.97 -3.44 -23.45
C ILE A 71 -7.26 -3.92 -24.88
N GLY A 72 -6.61 -3.35 -25.90
CA GLY A 72 -6.71 -3.81 -27.26
C GLY A 72 -6.27 -5.27 -27.44
N THR A 73 -5.19 -5.68 -26.75
CA THR A 73 -4.74 -7.08 -26.73
C THR A 73 -5.72 -8.02 -26.04
N VAL A 74 -6.35 -7.57 -24.92
CA VAL A 74 -7.32 -8.38 -24.18
C VAL A 74 -8.61 -8.56 -24.96
N THR A 75 -9.12 -7.48 -25.57
CA THR A 75 -10.45 -7.46 -26.22
C THR A 75 -10.40 -7.85 -27.70
N GLY A 76 -9.28 -7.66 -28.38
CA GLY A 76 -9.17 -7.80 -29.85
C GLY A 76 -10.01 -6.77 -30.63
N MET A 77 -10.55 -5.73 -29.97
CA MET A 77 -11.44 -4.75 -30.57
C MET A 77 -10.73 -3.48 -31.05
N PRO A 78 -11.26 -2.81 -32.10
CA PRO A 78 -10.71 -1.54 -32.57
C PRO A 78 -10.80 -0.46 -31.49
N THR A 79 -9.72 0.26 -31.32
CA THR A 79 -9.59 1.36 -30.34
C THR A 79 -9.35 2.68 -31.05
N SER A 80 -9.83 3.77 -30.47
CA SER A 80 -9.56 5.14 -30.93
C SER A 80 -9.15 6.05 -29.76
N VAL A 81 -8.69 7.25 -30.04
CA VAL A 81 -8.09 8.14 -29.04
C VAL A 81 -8.60 9.56 -29.20
N VAL A 82 -8.93 10.18 -28.04
CA VAL A 82 -9.25 11.60 -27.91
C VAL A 82 -8.26 12.23 -26.92
N LYS A 83 -7.14 12.76 -27.44
CA LYS A 83 -6.12 13.45 -26.65
C LYS A 83 -5.42 14.51 -27.48
N ALA A 84 -5.02 15.61 -26.88
CA ALA A 84 -4.37 16.74 -27.55
C ALA A 84 -5.12 17.13 -28.85
N GLU A 85 -4.47 17.02 -30.01
CA GLU A 85 -5.06 17.30 -31.31
C GLU A 85 -5.89 16.14 -31.90
N GLN A 86 -5.76 14.93 -31.35
CA GLN A 86 -6.51 13.77 -31.81
C GLN A 86 -7.96 13.82 -31.30
N ASP A 87 -8.92 13.57 -32.20
CA ASP A 87 -10.36 13.62 -31.92
C ASP A 87 -11.08 12.47 -32.66
N ASP A 88 -10.66 11.23 -32.38
CA ASP A 88 -11.18 10.06 -33.05
C ASP A 88 -12.15 9.29 -32.13
N TRP A 89 -13.45 9.31 -32.49
CA TRP A 89 -14.53 8.60 -31.86
C TRP A 89 -14.98 7.34 -32.64
N GLY A 90 -14.22 6.93 -33.66
CA GLY A 90 -14.61 5.83 -34.55
C GLY A 90 -14.50 4.44 -33.94
N GLY A 91 -13.66 4.25 -32.92
CA GLY A 91 -13.50 2.96 -32.24
C GLY A 91 -14.66 2.61 -31.31
N ARG A 92 -14.81 1.32 -31.04
CA ARG A 92 -15.73 0.84 -30.01
C ARG A 92 -15.22 1.09 -28.60
N ILE A 93 -13.90 1.17 -28.45
CA ILE A 93 -13.23 1.52 -27.21
C ILE A 93 -12.45 2.83 -27.46
N VAL A 94 -12.90 3.90 -26.84
CA VAL A 94 -12.30 5.24 -26.97
C VAL A 94 -11.48 5.54 -25.73
N PHE A 95 -10.22 5.90 -25.90
CA PHE A 95 -9.37 6.36 -24.81
C PHE A 95 -9.35 7.88 -24.79
N GLY A 96 -9.81 8.48 -23.69
CA GLY A 96 -9.92 9.92 -23.55
C GLY A 96 -9.00 10.49 -22.47
N SER A 97 -8.27 11.57 -22.81
CA SER A 97 -7.57 12.38 -21.81
C SER A 97 -8.55 13.30 -21.09
N VAL A 98 -8.57 13.24 -19.75
CA VAL A 98 -9.38 14.16 -18.92
C VAL A 98 -9.07 15.61 -19.24
N GLN A 99 -7.79 15.97 -19.41
CA GLN A 99 -7.35 17.33 -19.69
C GLN A 99 -7.88 17.85 -21.03
N THR A 100 -8.02 16.94 -22.01
CA THR A 100 -8.59 17.27 -23.31
C THR A 100 -10.11 17.41 -23.23
N LEU A 101 -10.78 16.42 -22.67
CA LEU A 101 -12.26 16.37 -22.60
C LEU A 101 -12.87 17.36 -21.60
N ALA A 102 -12.10 17.85 -20.63
CA ALA A 102 -12.56 18.92 -19.73
C ALA A 102 -12.77 20.26 -20.44
N ARG A 103 -12.14 20.46 -21.61
CA ARG A 103 -12.34 21.68 -22.43
C ARG A 103 -13.72 21.64 -23.11
N ALA A 104 -14.52 22.70 -22.98
CA ALA A 104 -15.89 22.75 -23.47
C ALA A 104 -16.01 22.37 -24.96
N ASN A 105 -15.18 22.97 -25.84
CA ASN A 105 -15.16 22.72 -27.26
C ASN A 105 -14.84 21.27 -27.67
N ARG A 106 -14.18 20.52 -26.80
CA ARG A 106 -13.87 19.09 -27.00
C ARG A 106 -14.99 18.22 -26.43
N ARG A 107 -15.53 18.62 -25.29
CA ARG A 107 -16.62 17.93 -24.62
C ARG A 107 -17.91 17.96 -25.45
N GLU A 108 -18.25 19.07 -26.08
CA GLU A 108 -19.38 19.21 -27.00
C GLU A 108 -19.34 18.24 -28.20
N ARG A 109 -18.19 17.67 -28.50
CA ARG A 109 -18.02 16.68 -29.56
C ARG A 109 -18.05 15.23 -29.08
N MET A 110 -18.31 15.01 -27.79
CA MET A 110 -18.40 13.67 -27.25
C MET A 110 -19.49 12.87 -27.94
N ALA A 111 -19.15 11.66 -28.35
CA ALA A 111 -20.15 10.71 -28.82
C ALA A 111 -20.82 10.02 -27.62
N PRO A 112 -22.11 9.64 -27.70
CA PRO A 112 -22.74 8.83 -26.69
C PRO A 112 -21.99 7.53 -26.44
N VAL A 113 -21.81 7.19 -25.15
CA VAL A 113 -21.15 5.95 -24.73
C VAL A 113 -22.06 5.20 -23.76
N SER A 114 -22.01 3.87 -23.81
CA SER A 114 -22.80 3.02 -22.89
C SER A 114 -22.09 2.81 -21.55
N HIS A 115 -20.76 2.89 -21.55
CA HIS A 115 -19.94 2.70 -20.36
C HIS A 115 -18.83 3.76 -20.29
N LEU A 116 -18.57 4.22 -19.08
CA LEU A 116 -17.45 5.07 -18.74
C LEU A 116 -16.57 4.34 -17.73
N VAL A 117 -15.33 4.00 -18.13
CA VAL A 117 -14.34 3.39 -17.27
C VAL A 117 -13.35 4.46 -16.84
N ILE A 118 -13.17 4.68 -15.55
CA ILE A 118 -12.31 5.72 -14.98
C ILE A 118 -11.15 5.04 -14.27
N ASP A 119 -9.96 5.14 -14.86
CA ASP A 119 -8.74 4.69 -14.22
C ASP A 119 -8.25 5.76 -13.22
N GLU A 120 -7.64 5.32 -12.11
CA GLU A 120 -7.32 6.15 -10.95
C GLU A 120 -8.51 7.02 -10.49
N CYS A 121 -9.65 6.36 -10.32
CA CYS A 121 -10.95 7.00 -10.06
C CYS A 121 -11.01 7.78 -8.74
N HIS A 122 -10.03 7.65 -7.86
CA HIS A 122 -9.87 8.54 -6.71
C HIS A 122 -9.76 10.02 -7.11
N ARG A 123 -9.38 10.32 -8.36
CA ARG A 123 -9.35 11.67 -8.93
C ARG A 123 -10.71 12.17 -9.44
N SER A 124 -11.73 11.30 -9.51
CA SER A 124 -13.01 11.60 -10.17
C SER A 124 -13.82 12.73 -9.53
N ALA A 125 -13.58 13.06 -8.25
CA ALA A 125 -14.23 14.20 -7.60
C ALA A 125 -13.67 15.58 -8.05
N ALA A 126 -12.58 15.63 -8.83
CA ALA A 126 -12.08 16.89 -9.38
C ALA A 126 -13.04 17.44 -10.44
N GLN A 127 -13.15 18.76 -10.54
CA GLN A 127 -14.08 19.45 -11.43
C GLN A 127 -13.91 19.03 -12.90
N SER A 128 -12.67 18.79 -13.36
CA SER A 128 -12.39 18.33 -14.72
C SER A 128 -13.01 16.97 -15.04
N TYR A 129 -12.96 16.02 -14.09
CA TYR A 129 -13.59 14.72 -14.23
C TYR A 129 -15.11 14.83 -14.18
N GLN A 130 -15.64 15.62 -13.22
CA GLN A 130 -17.09 15.79 -13.08
C GLN A 130 -17.70 16.40 -14.36
N ALA A 131 -17.04 17.36 -14.99
CA ALA A 131 -17.51 17.93 -16.24
C ALA A 131 -17.66 16.88 -17.36
N VAL A 132 -16.74 15.92 -17.46
CA VAL A 132 -16.81 14.83 -18.45
C VAL A 132 -17.89 13.80 -18.07
N ILE A 133 -18.02 13.48 -16.78
CA ILE A 133 -19.01 12.54 -16.28
C ILE A 133 -20.44 13.12 -16.49
N ASP A 134 -20.63 14.40 -16.18
CA ASP A 134 -21.93 15.05 -16.32
C ASP A 134 -22.36 15.12 -17.80
N GLU A 135 -21.44 15.44 -18.73
CA GLU A 135 -21.69 15.39 -20.16
C GLU A 135 -22.03 13.96 -20.65
N ALA A 136 -21.25 12.98 -20.22
CA ALA A 136 -21.50 11.58 -20.58
C ALA A 136 -22.90 11.12 -20.11
N ARG A 137 -23.34 11.55 -18.91
CA ARG A 137 -24.69 11.29 -18.39
C ARG A 137 -25.78 12.05 -19.15
N ALA A 138 -25.49 13.29 -19.58
CA ALA A 138 -26.42 14.08 -20.38
C ALA A 138 -26.67 13.43 -21.76
N LEU A 139 -25.59 12.88 -22.38
CA LEU A 139 -25.69 12.18 -23.66
C LEU A 139 -26.32 10.79 -23.55
N ASN A 140 -26.13 10.12 -22.41
CA ASN A 140 -26.74 8.83 -22.13
C ASN A 140 -27.08 8.70 -20.63
N PRO A 141 -28.34 8.92 -20.22
CA PRO A 141 -28.76 8.80 -18.82
C PRO A 141 -28.59 7.39 -18.23
N GLU A 142 -28.57 6.34 -19.06
CA GLU A 142 -28.38 4.94 -18.66
C GLU A 142 -26.92 4.49 -18.66
N ILE A 143 -25.97 5.45 -18.76
CA ILE A 143 -24.56 5.14 -18.78
C ILE A 143 -24.11 4.41 -17.52
N LYS A 144 -23.29 3.37 -17.67
CA LYS A 144 -22.69 2.64 -16.57
C LYS A 144 -21.28 3.14 -16.28
N LEU A 145 -20.99 3.41 -15.01
CA LEU A 145 -19.69 3.90 -14.57
C LEU A 145 -18.92 2.81 -13.81
N LEU A 146 -17.70 2.52 -14.26
CA LEU A 146 -16.76 1.66 -13.55
C LEU A 146 -15.52 2.47 -13.15
N GLY A 147 -15.26 2.58 -11.86
CA GLY A 147 -14.05 3.18 -11.31
C GLY A 147 -13.03 2.13 -10.91
N LEU A 148 -11.75 2.39 -11.21
CA LEU A 148 -10.61 1.57 -10.77
C LEU A 148 -9.64 2.44 -9.99
N SER A 149 -9.22 2.00 -8.81
CA SER A 149 -8.19 2.69 -8.02
C SER A 149 -7.38 1.71 -7.19
N ALA A 150 -6.13 2.02 -6.92
CA ALA A 150 -5.34 1.33 -5.91
C ALA A 150 -5.60 1.89 -4.50
N THR A 151 -5.97 3.16 -4.44
CA THR A 151 -6.09 3.94 -3.21
C THR A 151 -7.35 4.80 -3.29
N PRO A 152 -8.45 4.40 -2.65
CA PRO A 152 -9.73 5.12 -2.73
C PRO A 152 -9.72 6.43 -1.93
N GLY A 153 -8.87 6.54 -0.90
CA GLY A 153 -8.71 7.74 -0.09
C GLY A 153 -8.12 8.90 -0.91
N ARG A 154 -8.68 10.08 -0.73
CA ARG A 154 -8.22 11.33 -1.35
C ARG A 154 -7.62 12.25 -0.31
N GLY A 155 -6.48 12.82 -0.66
CA GLY A 155 -5.85 13.82 0.19
C GLY A 155 -6.50 15.20 0.17
N ASP A 156 -7.55 15.43 -0.64
CA ASP A 156 -8.25 16.71 -0.73
C ASP A 156 -9.63 16.71 -0.03
N GLY A 157 -9.97 15.65 0.73
CA GLY A 157 -11.20 15.55 1.52
C GLY A 157 -12.50 15.54 0.70
N ARG A 158 -12.45 15.34 -0.62
CA ARG A 158 -13.64 15.31 -1.46
C ARG A 158 -14.18 13.89 -1.58
N SER A 159 -15.44 13.70 -1.20
CA SER A 159 -16.12 12.40 -1.27
C SER A 159 -16.26 11.87 -2.70
N LEU A 160 -15.96 10.59 -2.89
CA LEU A 160 -16.21 9.86 -4.14
C LEU A 160 -17.68 9.46 -4.32
N ARG A 161 -18.52 9.64 -3.30
CA ARG A 161 -19.97 9.31 -3.34
C ARG A 161 -20.75 10.04 -4.43
N ARG A 162 -20.29 11.22 -4.83
CA ARG A 162 -20.91 11.92 -5.97
C ARG A 162 -20.85 11.10 -7.25
N THR A 163 -19.81 10.28 -7.42
CA THR A 163 -19.57 9.49 -8.63
C THR A 163 -19.96 8.03 -8.46
N PHE A 164 -19.61 7.42 -7.31
CA PHE A 164 -19.81 6.00 -7.04
C PHE A 164 -20.65 5.77 -5.79
N SER A 165 -21.73 4.99 -5.91
CA SER A 165 -22.63 4.65 -4.81
C SER A 165 -22.15 3.46 -3.97
N ASN A 166 -21.22 2.66 -4.51
CA ASN A 166 -20.75 1.43 -3.86
C ASN A 166 -19.33 1.04 -4.28
N VAL A 167 -18.72 0.17 -3.46
CA VAL A 167 -17.47 -0.56 -3.77
C VAL A 167 -17.86 -2.00 -4.11
N GLY A 168 -17.73 -2.38 -5.38
CA GLY A 168 -18.09 -3.70 -5.86
C GLY A 168 -17.10 -4.79 -5.47
N TYR A 169 -15.83 -4.45 -5.47
CA TYR A 169 -14.77 -5.40 -5.13
C TYR A 169 -13.57 -4.71 -4.50
N HIS A 170 -13.02 -5.32 -3.47
CA HIS A 170 -11.82 -4.88 -2.80
C HIS A 170 -10.81 -6.03 -2.68
N LEU A 171 -9.64 -5.85 -3.29
CA LEU A 171 -8.54 -6.80 -3.19
C LEU A 171 -7.42 -6.21 -2.35
N LYS A 172 -7.01 -6.90 -1.30
CA LYS A 172 -5.95 -6.47 -0.39
C LYS A 172 -4.56 -6.85 -0.92
N ILE A 173 -3.54 -6.04 -0.61
CA ILE A 173 -2.14 -6.31 -0.95
C ILE A 173 -1.68 -7.64 -0.35
N GLY A 174 -2.00 -7.89 0.93
CA GLY A 174 -1.65 -9.12 1.63
C GLY A 174 -2.18 -10.37 0.93
N THR A 175 -3.38 -10.31 0.33
CA THR A 175 -3.93 -11.40 -0.46
C THR A 175 -3.07 -11.72 -1.69
N LEU A 176 -2.57 -10.68 -2.39
CA LEU A 176 -1.70 -10.88 -3.55
C LEU A 176 -0.31 -11.40 -3.15
N ILE A 177 0.24 -10.94 -2.02
CA ILE A 177 1.48 -11.48 -1.45
C ILE A 177 1.29 -12.95 -1.07
N GLY A 178 0.24 -13.28 -0.32
CA GLY A 178 -0.07 -14.65 0.09
C GLY A 178 -0.28 -15.62 -1.08
N ARG A 179 -0.76 -15.12 -2.23
CA ARG A 179 -0.87 -15.88 -3.48
C ARG A 179 0.41 -15.89 -4.31
N GLY A 180 1.49 -15.27 -3.84
CA GLY A 180 2.75 -15.16 -4.56
C GLY A 180 2.67 -14.35 -5.86
N LEU A 181 1.72 -13.43 -5.97
CA LEU A 181 1.54 -12.55 -7.14
C LEU A 181 2.27 -11.22 -6.98
N LEU A 182 2.53 -10.83 -5.73
CA LEU A 182 3.43 -9.75 -5.34
C LEU A 182 4.50 -10.33 -4.40
N VAL A 183 5.64 -9.64 -4.30
CA VAL A 183 6.67 -9.94 -3.31
C VAL A 183 6.41 -9.16 -2.03
N PRO A 184 6.79 -9.70 -0.84
CA PRO A 184 6.65 -8.98 0.42
C PRO A 184 7.62 -7.78 0.50
N PRO A 185 7.24 -6.68 1.16
CA PRO A 185 8.15 -5.59 1.51
C PRO A 185 8.99 -5.97 2.74
N ARG A 186 10.25 -5.52 2.76
CA ARG A 186 11.11 -5.47 3.96
C ARG A 186 11.47 -4.02 4.21
N THR A 187 10.84 -3.41 5.21
CA THR A 187 10.94 -1.98 5.48
C THR A 187 11.95 -1.69 6.58
N TYR A 188 12.86 -0.79 6.31
CA TYR A 188 13.80 -0.21 7.26
C TYR A 188 13.47 1.26 7.41
N THR A 189 13.11 1.68 8.61
CA THR A 189 13.00 3.10 8.96
C THR A 189 14.36 3.55 9.49
N ILE A 190 14.87 4.61 8.89
CA ILE A 190 16.24 5.08 9.14
C ILE A 190 16.13 6.47 9.73
N ASP A 191 16.59 6.60 10.96
CA ASP A 191 16.70 7.89 11.63
C ASP A 191 17.95 8.62 11.12
N LEU A 192 17.74 9.72 10.41
CA LEU A 192 18.80 10.63 9.96
C LEU A 192 19.07 11.75 10.97
N GLY A 193 18.46 11.72 12.16
CA GLY A 193 18.57 12.78 13.16
C GLY A 193 17.83 14.08 12.78
N VAL A 194 16.87 14.00 11.86
CA VAL A 194 16.07 15.15 11.36
C VAL A 194 14.57 14.96 11.61
N GLU A 195 14.17 14.01 12.44
CA GLU A 195 12.76 13.67 12.69
C GLU A 195 11.98 14.86 13.27
N ASP A 196 12.55 15.61 14.19
CA ASP A 196 11.92 16.81 14.78
C ASP A 196 11.71 17.90 13.73
N GLU A 197 12.67 18.10 12.81
CA GLU A 197 12.58 19.08 11.73
C GLU A 197 11.49 18.67 10.73
N LEU A 198 11.40 17.38 10.40
CA LEU A 198 10.36 16.82 9.52
C LEU A 198 8.97 16.86 10.17
N ALA A 199 8.87 16.61 11.48
CA ALA A 199 7.62 16.69 12.23
C ALA A 199 7.07 18.12 12.32
N GLY A 200 7.97 19.12 12.25
CA GLY A 200 7.62 20.54 12.25
C GLY A 200 7.19 21.10 10.88
N LEU A 201 7.17 20.29 9.82
CA LEU A 201 6.76 20.74 8.49
C LEU A 201 5.27 21.04 8.45
N GLU A 202 4.93 22.21 7.91
CA GLU A 202 3.54 22.59 7.67
C GLU A 202 2.93 21.78 6.53
N ALA A 203 1.71 21.30 6.73
CA ALA A 203 0.90 20.70 5.68
C ALA A 203 0.16 21.80 4.92
N THR A 204 0.34 21.85 3.63
CA THR A 204 -0.46 22.66 2.70
C THR A 204 -1.65 21.88 2.17
N ALA A 205 -2.54 22.51 1.41
CA ALA A 205 -3.80 21.91 0.92
C ALA A 205 -3.61 20.71 -0.03
N GLY A 206 -2.82 19.74 0.31
CA GLY A 206 -2.64 18.49 -0.46
C GLY A 206 -1.33 17.73 -0.22
N ASP A 207 -0.32 18.37 0.40
CA ASP A 207 0.94 17.70 0.80
C ASP A 207 1.71 18.59 1.80
N PHE A 208 2.85 18.12 2.29
CA PHE A 208 3.79 18.95 3.04
C PHE A 208 4.44 20.02 2.15
N ASP A 209 4.99 21.06 2.78
CA ASP A 209 5.89 21.98 2.08
C ASP A 209 7.18 21.24 1.67
N MET A 210 7.22 20.80 0.41
CA MET A 210 8.35 20.06 -0.14
C MET A 210 9.62 20.89 -0.26
N ARG A 211 9.54 22.23 -0.34
CA ARG A 211 10.73 23.09 -0.32
C ARG A 211 11.32 23.18 1.09
N ALA A 212 10.46 23.16 2.11
CA ALA A 212 10.92 23.06 3.49
C ALA A 212 11.51 21.67 3.77
N ALA A 213 10.88 20.59 3.28
CA ALA A 213 11.41 19.23 3.37
C ALA A 213 12.76 19.07 2.66
N ASP A 214 12.94 19.69 1.49
CA ASP A 214 14.21 19.72 0.77
C ASP A 214 15.34 20.36 1.61
N LYS A 215 15.10 21.51 2.24
CA LYS A 215 16.09 22.15 3.11
C LYS A 215 16.53 21.29 4.28
N VAL A 216 15.67 20.40 4.76
CA VAL A 216 15.96 19.45 5.83
C VAL A 216 16.76 18.26 5.30
N LEU A 217 16.27 17.64 4.23
CA LEU A 217 16.77 16.35 3.74
C LEU A 217 17.91 16.47 2.72
N ASN A 218 17.94 17.54 1.90
CA ASN A 218 18.91 17.73 0.83
C ASN A 218 20.22 18.34 1.37
N ARG A 219 20.93 17.57 2.18
CA ARG A 219 22.26 17.92 2.72
C ARG A 219 23.24 16.85 2.29
N SER A 220 24.45 17.23 1.88
CA SER A 220 25.44 16.28 1.34
C SER A 220 25.70 15.10 2.27
N VAL A 221 25.86 15.35 3.58
CA VAL A 221 26.06 14.30 4.59
C VAL A 221 24.87 13.31 4.64
N LEU A 222 23.63 13.82 4.49
CA LEU A 222 22.45 12.95 4.50
C LEU A 222 22.36 12.15 3.20
N ASN A 223 22.66 12.76 2.06
CA ASN A 223 22.67 12.06 0.77
C ASN A 223 23.76 10.97 0.73
N GLU A 224 24.93 11.21 1.33
CA GLU A 224 25.98 10.20 1.52
C GLU A 224 25.50 9.05 2.42
N ALA A 225 24.84 9.35 3.53
CA ALA A 225 24.27 8.35 4.43
C ALA A 225 23.19 7.49 3.74
N VAL A 226 22.36 8.09 2.87
CA VAL A 226 21.40 7.34 2.05
C VAL A 226 22.10 6.28 1.20
N VAL A 227 23.24 6.64 0.59
CA VAL A 227 24.04 5.70 -0.21
C VAL A 227 24.61 4.59 0.65
N GLU A 228 25.17 4.92 1.83
CA GLU A 228 25.70 3.92 2.76
C GLU A 228 24.64 2.90 3.21
N HIS A 229 23.46 3.37 3.61
CA HIS A 229 22.36 2.50 4.00
C HIS A 229 21.86 1.63 2.84
N TRP A 230 21.80 2.20 1.64
CA TRP A 230 21.45 1.44 0.45
C TRP A 230 22.51 0.37 0.12
N GLN A 231 23.80 0.70 0.19
CA GLN A 231 24.89 -0.26 0.00
C GLN A 231 24.82 -1.42 1.00
N ALA A 232 24.49 -1.13 2.26
CA ALA A 232 24.37 -2.15 3.30
C ALA A 232 23.17 -3.11 3.11
N LYS A 233 22.08 -2.66 2.46
CA LYS A 233 20.80 -3.39 2.43
C LYS A 233 20.29 -3.76 1.03
N ALA A 234 20.75 -3.07 -0.01
CA ALA A 234 20.16 -3.17 -1.34
C ALA A 234 21.17 -2.95 -2.50
N ALA A 235 22.48 -3.09 -2.26
CA ALA A 235 23.54 -2.81 -3.24
C ALA A 235 23.41 -3.62 -4.56
N ASP A 236 22.80 -4.79 -4.51
CA ASP A 236 22.56 -5.67 -5.66
C ASP A 236 21.22 -5.40 -6.39
N ARG A 237 20.43 -4.41 -5.91
CA ARG A 237 19.06 -4.19 -6.36
C ARG A 237 18.93 -2.96 -7.24
N ARG A 238 18.08 -3.07 -8.28
CA ARG A 238 17.59 -1.90 -8.99
C ARG A 238 16.66 -1.12 -8.07
N SER A 239 16.90 0.18 -7.95
CA SER A 239 16.33 0.99 -6.89
C SER A 239 15.67 2.26 -7.42
N ILE A 240 14.57 2.67 -6.79
CA ILE A 240 13.89 3.94 -7.07
C ILE A 240 13.86 4.75 -5.78
N PHE A 241 14.30 6.01 -5.86
CA PHE A 241 14.23 6.96 -4.75
C PHE A 241 13.24 8.08 -5.05
N PHE A 242 12.29 8.25 -4.13
CA PHE A 242 11.31 9.33 -4.16
C PHE A 242 11.81 10.50 -3.29
N CYS A 243 12.20 11.60 -3.92
CA CYS A 243 12.81 12.77 -3.30
C CYS A 243 11.79 13.91 -3.14
N ALA A 244 12.09 14.88 -2.27
CA ALA A 244 11.22 16.01 -1.98
C ALA A 244 11.08 16.96 -3.19
N THR A 245 12.20 17.27 -3.86
CA THR A 245 12.26 18.16 -5.03
C THR A 245 13.07 17.51 -6.15
N VAL A 246 13.10 18.14 -7.32
CA VAL A 246 13.97 17.71 -8.43
C VAL A 246 15.45 17.95 -8.06
N ASP A 247 15.76 19.08 -7.44
CA ASP A 247 17.11 19.40 -6.98
C ASP A 247 17.62 18.35 -5.97
N HIS A 248 16.75 17.88 -5.05
CA HIS A 248 17.08 16.80 -4.13
C HIS A 248 17.32 15.49 -4.88
N ALA A 249 16.48 15.17 -5.89
CA ALA A 249 16.66 13.96 -6.70
C ALA A 249 18.00 13.97 -7.44
N ASP A 250 18.40 15.13 -8.00
CA ASP A 250 19.68 15.30 -8.68
C ASP A 250 20.87 15.16 -7.70
N ALA A 251 20.78 15.75 -6.51
CA ALA A 251 21.81 15.64 -5.49
C ALA A 251 22.00 14.20 -4.98
N VAL A 252 20.91 13.47 -4.78
CA VAL A 252 20.95 12.05 -4.41
C VAL A 252 21.55 11.20 -5.54
N ALA A 253 21.16 11.43 -6.80
CA ALA A 253 21.76 10.74 -7.94
C ALA A 253 23.27 11.00 -8.04
N GLU A 254 23.71 12.24 -7.79
CA GLU A 254 25.15 12.57 -7.77
C GLU A 254 25.89 11.87 -6.63
N ALA A 255 25.30 11.78 -5.43
CA ALA A 255 25.90 11.02 -4.33
C ALA A 255 26.09 9.54 -4.71
N PHE A 256 25.11 8.91 -5.37
CA PHE A 256 25.25 7.54 -5.90
C PHE A 256 26.37 7.44 -6.94
N ARG A 257 26.45 8.38 -7.90
CA ARG A 257 27.51 8.41 -8.93
C ARG A 257 28.90 8.56 -8.32
N THR A 258 29.02 9.43 -7.33
CA THR A 258 30.27 9.61 -6.57
C THR A 258 30.72 8.33 -5.87
N ALA A 259 29.77 7.52 -5.41
CA ALA A 259 30.02 6.20 -4.83
C ALA A 259 30.23 5.08 -5.87
N GLY A 260 30.31 5.41 -7.16
CA GLY A 260 30.54 4.46 -8.25
C GLY A 260 29.29 3.69 -8.71
N VAL A 261 28.09 4.12 -8.32
CA VAL A 261 26.82 3.50 -8.70
C VAL A 261 26.20 4.27 -9.87
N THR A 262 25.72 3.56 -10.89
CA THR A 262 25.03 4.20 -12.03
C THR A 262 23.67 4.73 -11.58
N ALA A 263 23.50 6.04 -11.58
CA ALA A 263 22.29 6.71 -11.13
C ALA A 263 21.87 7.86 -12.06
N GLU A 264 20.57 7.97 -12.30
CA GLU A 264 19.98 8.98 -13.17
C GLU A 264 18.69 9.53 -12.54
N THR A 265 18.39 10.82 -12.81
CA THR A 265 17.16 11.46 -12.35
C THR A 265 16.09 11.43 -13.43
N ILE A 266 14.85 11.14 -13.04
CA ILE A 266 13.65 11.33 -13.88
C ILE A 266 12.86 12.51 -13.35
N SER A 267 12.66 13.53 -14.20
CA SER A 267 11.83 14.70 -13.91
C SER A 267 10.58 14.78 -14.79
N GLY A 268 9.60 15.60 -14.35
CA GLY A 268 8.37 15.86 -15.11
C GLY A 268 8.61 16.56 -16.45
N ASP A 269 9.63 17.40 -16.52
CA ASP A 269 9.97 18.18 -17.71
C ASP A 269 10.77 17.38 -18.76
N MET A 270 11.18 16.15 -18.41
CA MET A 270 11.92 15.30 -19.33
C MET A 270 11.02 14.87 -20.50
N PRO A 271 11.48 15.02 -21.77
CA PRO A 271 10.73 14.56 -22.94
C PRO A 271 10.37 13.07 -22.84
N SER A 272 9.16 12.70 -23.24
CA SER A 272 8.64 11.33 -23.11
C SER A 272 9.56 10.28 -23.76
N ARG A 273 10.20 10.60 -24.89
CA ARG A 273 11.16 9.70 -25.55
C ARG A 273 12.41 9.45 -24.71
N THR A 274 12.99 10.51 -24.14
CA THR A 274 14.17 10.42 -23.26
C THR A 274 13.83 9.62 -22.00
N ARG A 275 12.65 9.86 -21.43
CA ARG A 275 12.15 9.12 -20.27
C ARG A 275 11.98 7.65 -20.58
N ALA A 276 11.38 7.31 -21.72
CA ALA A 276 11.21 5.92 -22.15
C ALA A 276 12.55 5.21 -22.37
N ASP A 277 13.54 5.88 -22.97
CA ASP A 277 14.89 5.33 -23.14
C ASP A 277 15.57 5.09 -21.78
N LEU A 278 15.48 6.04 -20.87
CA LEU A 278 16.06 5.91 -19.54
C LEU A 278 15.43 4.74 -18.75
N ILE A 279 14.11 4.57 -18.83
CA ILE A 279 13.41 3.42 -18.22
C ILE A 279 13.89 2.11 -18.87
N ALA A 280 14.06 2.09 -20.18
CA ALA A 280 14.57 0.89 -20.87
C ALA A 280 16.01 0.56 -20.46
N ARG A 281 16.88 1.55 -20.29
CA ARG A 281 18.25 1.37 -19.76
C ARG A 281 18.25 0.84 -18.33
N PHE A 282 17.34 1.36 -17.49
CA PHE A 282 17.13 0.86 -16.13
C PHE A 282 16.63 -0.59 -16.14
N ASP A 283 15.67 -0.93 -16.99
CA ASP A 283 15.16 -2.30 -17.15
C ASP A 283 16.24 -3.30 -17.63
N ARG A 284 17.23 -2.84 -18.41
CA ARG A 284 18.39 -3.65 -18.83
C ARG A 284 19.49 -3.71 -17.76
N GLY A 285 19.45 -2.84 -16.72
CA GLY A 285 20.45 -2.76 -15.65
C GLY A 285 21.66 -1.91 -16.01
N GLU A 286 21.60 -1.10 -17.05
CA GLU A 286 22.62 -0.10 -17.39
C GLU A 286 22.60 1.06 -16.40
N VAL A 287 21.44 1.35 -15.82
CA VAL A 287 21.21 2.27 -14.72
C VAL A 287 20.69 1.47 -13.54
N GLN A 288 21.32 1.59 -12.40
CA GLN A 288 20.97 0.83 -11.19
C GLN A 288 20.01 1.61 -10.28
N VAL A 289 20.15 2.92 -10.20
CA VAL A 289 19.34 3.78 -9.34
C VAL A 289 18.62 4.85 -10.17
N LEU A 290 17.32 4.97 -9.99
CA LEU A 290 16.53 6.08 -10.48
C LEU A 290 16.09 6.95 -9.31
N THR A 291 16.35 8.24 -9.40
CA THR A 291 15.82 9.24 -8.47
C THR A 291 14.71 10.04 -9.14
N ASN A 292 13.70 10.45 -8.39
CA ASN A 292 12.60 11.23 -8.94
C ASN A 292 11.86 12.05 -7.89
N CYS A 293 11.12 13.07 -8.36
CA CYS A 293 10.15 13.80 -7.55
C CYS A 293 8.74 13.42 -8.02
N MET A 294 8.17 12.35 -7.45
CA MET A 294 6.80 11.84 -7.69
C MET A 294 6.44 11.37 -9.12
N VAL A 295 7.30 11.52 -10.11
CA VAL A 295 7.00 11.16 -11.50
C VAL A 295 6.75 9.67 -11.67
N LEU A 296 7.40 8.83 -10.88
CA LEU A 296 7.30 7.38 -10.96
C LEU A 296 6.20 6.76 -10.09
N THR A 297 5.38 7.58 -9.42
CA THR A 297 4.23 7.07 -8.63
C THR A 297 3.09 6.56 -9.49
N GLU A 298 2.90 7.12 -10.68
CA GLU A 298 1.86 6.72 -11.64
C GLU A 298 2.49 6.36 -12.99
N GLY A 299 1.86 5.45 -13.74
CA GLY A 299 2.28 5.12 -15.12
C GLY A 299 3.59 4.35 -15.28
N PHE A 300 4.38 4.17 -14.23
CA PHE A 300 5.65 3.45 -14.30
C PHE A 300 5.45 1.94 -14.06
N ASP A 301 5.97 1.12 -14.98
CA ASP A 301 5.91 -0.34 -14.89
C ASP A 301 7.26 -0.99 -15.15
N SER A 302 8.09 -1.08 -14.12
CA SER A 302 9.34 -1.85 -14.14
C SER A 302 9.30 -2.93 -13.06
N GLN A 303 9.35 -4.18 -13.49
CA GLN A 303 9.31 -5.34 -12.58
C GLN A 303 10.62 -5.57 -11.83
N PRO A 304 11.81 -5.27 -12.40
CA PRO A 304 13.09 -5.48 -11.72
C PRO A 304 13.36 -4.64 -10.48
N VAL A 305 12.51 -3.63 -10.19
CA VAL A 305 12.66 -2.78 -9.00
C VAL A 305 12.64 -3.62 -7.72
N GLY A 306 13.76 -3.73 -7.04
CA GLY A 306 13.93 -4.51 -5.81
C GLY A 306 14.14 -3.66 -4.56
N CYS A 307 14.30 -2.33 -4.71
CA CYS A 307 14.41 -1.40 -3.59
C CYS A 307 13.64 -0.10 -3.87
N ILE A 308 12.96 0.40 -2.85
CA ILE A 308 12.28 1.70 -2.83
C ILE A 308 12.90 2.55 -1.72
N GLY A 309 13.45 3.71 -2.06
CA GLY A 309 13.91 4.72 -1.11
C GLY A 309 12.89 5.85 -0.98
N ILE A 310 12.56 6.22 0.25
CA ILE A 310 11.62 7.29 0.55
C ILE A 310 12.38 8.42 1.24
N LEU A 311 12.65 9.47 0.47
CA LEU A 311 13.38 10.68 0.86
C LEU A 311 12.47 11.91 0.84
N ARG A 312 11.19 11.71 1.08
CA ARG A 312 10.22 12.77 1.24
C ARG A 312 9.15 12.40 2.26
N PRO A 313 8.71 13.31 3.10
CA PRO A 313 7.54 13.06 3.92
C PRO A 313 6.32 12.86 3.03
N MET A 314 5.44 11.96 3.41
CA MET A 314 4.20 11.65 2.68
C MET A 314 3.01 11.94 3.59
N LEU A 315 2.17 12.90 3.22
CA LEU A 315 0.98 13.26 4.00
C LEU A 315 -0.09 12.16 3.90
N HIS A 316 -0.26 11.61 2.69
CA HIS A 316 -1.34 10.67 2.39
C HIS A 316 -0.85 9.24 2.27
N LYS A 317 -1.56 8.33 2.93
CA LYS A 317 -1.30 6.88 2.89
C LYS A 317 -1.35 6.34 1.45
N GLY A 318 -2.24 6.85 0.62
CA GLY A 318 -2.35 6.46 -0.80
C GLY A 318 -1.04 6.66 -1.57
N THR A 319 -0.38 7.80 -1.37
CA THR A 319 0.92 8.11 -1.99
C THR A 319 2.00 7.11 -1.56
N PHE A 320 2.04 6.80 -0.26
CA PHE A 320 2.98 5.82 0.29
C PHE A 320 2.73 4.41 -0.31
N ILE A 321 1.47 3.96 -0.35
CA ILE A 321 1.10 2.67 -0.95
C ILE A 321 1.47 2.61 -2.44
N GLN A 322 1.25 3.68 -3.19
CA GLN A 322 1.61 3.74 -4.61
C GLN A 322 3.12 3.66 -4.82
N ALA A 323 3.90 4.42 -4.04
CA ALA A 323 5.36 4.42 -4.11
C ALA A 323 5.93 3.03 -3.81
N VAL A 324 5.57 2.42 -2.66
CA VAL A 324 6.03 1.08 -2.27
C VAL A 324 5.53 0.02 -3.25
N GLY A 325 4.30 0.14 -3.73
CA GLY A 325 3.67 -0.77 -4.69
C GLY A 325 4.45 -0.93 -6.00
N ARG A 326 5.28 0.06 -6.39
CA ARG A 326 6.18 -0.06 -7.55
C ARG A 326 7.21 -1.16 -7.36
N GLY A 327 7.68 -1.37 -6.15
CA GLY A 327 8.66 -2.40 -5.80
C GLY A 327 8.07 -3.78 -5.54
N LEU A 328 6.76 -3.93 -5.35
CA LEU A 328 6.18 -5.23 -4.96
C LEU A 328 5.90 -6.18 -6.13
N ARG A 329 6.02 -5.74 -7.38
CA ARG A 329 5.74 -6.58 -8.55
C ARG A 329 6.73 -7.73 -8.66
N ARG A 330 6.24 -8.91 -9.01
CA ARG A 330 7.10 -10.03 -9.37
C ARG A 330 7.78 -9.79 -10.71
N VAL A 331 8.96 -10.37 -10.87
CA VAL A 331 9.67 -10.38 -12.13
C VAL A 331 9.13 -11.53 -13.00
N ASP A 332 8.82 -11.22 -14.25
CA ASP A 332 8.53 -12.22 -15.28
C ASP A 332 9.87 -12.81 -15.76
N PRO A 333 10.14 -14.10 -15.52
CA PRO A 333 11.42 -14.72 -15.88
C PRO A 333 11.64 -14.82 -17.39
N VAL A 334 10.59 -14.72 -18.19
CA VAL A 334 10.70 -14.70 -19.66
C VAL A 334 11.16 -13.33 -20.15
N ARG A 335 10.59 -12.27 -19.57
CA ARG A 335 10.95 -10.88 -19.91
C ARG A 335 12.28 -10.45 -19.32
N PHE A 336 12.60 -10.94 -18.12
CA PHE A 336 13.81 -10.57 -17.37
C PHE A 336 14.57 -11.83 -16.91
N PRO A 337 15.21 -12.56 -17.83
CA PRO A 337 15.94 -13.78 -17.48
C PRO A 337 17.09 -13.49 -16.53
N GLY A 338 17.28 -14.35 -15.54
CA GLY A 338 18.37 -14.25 -14.56
C GLY A 338 18.11 -13.30 -13.39
N ILE A 339 16.97 -12.59 -13.35
CA ILE A 339 16.61 -11.76 -12.20
C ILE A 339 15.73 -12.57 -11.24
N VAL A 340 16.25 -12.78 -10.02
CA VAL A 340 15.51 -13.39 -8.91
C VAL A 340 15.11 -12.31 -7.92
N LYS A 341 13.82 -12.21 -7.64
CA LYS A 341 13.25 -11.22 -6.72
C LYS A 341 12.26 -11.91 -5.79
N THR A 342 12.64 -12.04 -4.53
CA THR A 342 11.85 -12.69 -3.48
C THR A 342 11.15 -11.69 -2.56
N ASP A 343 11.67 -10.48 -2.46
CA ASP A 343 11.18 -9.38 -1.64
C ASP A 343 11.45 -8.02 -2.29
N CYS A 344 10.99 -6.95 -1.66
CA CYS A 344 11.35 -5.57 -1.97
C CYS A 344 11.84 -4.87 -0.70
N VAL A 345 13.06 -4.36 -0.73
CA VAL A 345 13.59 -3.51 0.35
C VAL A 345 12.95 -2.13 0.26
N VAL A 346 12.45 -1.61 1.38
CA VAL A 346 11.95 -0.24 1.51
C VAL A 346 12.84 0.48 2.52
N LEU A 347 13.56 1.50 2.06
CA LEU A 347 14.39 2.36 2.90
C LEU A 347 13.64 3.66 3.13
N ASP A 348 13.10 3.83 4.33
CA ASP A 348 12.30 5.01 4.69
C ASP A 348 13.11 5.96 5.56
N PHE A 349 13.55 7.05 4.97
CA PHE A 349 14.33 8.12 5.60
C PHE A 349 13.47 9.30 6.05
N ALA A 350 12.17 9.27 5.76
CA ALA A 350 11.27 10.40 6.02
C ALA A 350 10.10 10.03 6.96
N GLY A 351 10.16 8.84 7.58
CA GLY A 351 9.17 8.41 8.57
C GLY A 351 7.78 8.08 8.00
N ALA A 352 7.67 7.86 6.68
CA ALA A 352 6.38 7.55 6.06
C ALA A 352 5.79 6.22 6.56
N ALA A 353 6.64 5.19 6.76
CA ALA A 353 6.23 3.90 7.32
C ALA A 353 5.77 4.03 8.79
N LEU A 354 6.41 4.90 9.57
CA LEU A 354 6.00 5.20 10.93
C LEU A 354 4.64 5.90 10.97
N ARG A 355 4.40 6.83 10.07
CA ARG A 355 3.16 7.60 9.96
C ARG A 355 1.97 6.73 9.51
N HIS A 356 2.16 5.94 8.46
CA HIS A 356 1.06 5.26 7.77
C HIS A 356 0.87 3.80 8.17
N GLY A 357 1.88 3.17 8.78
CA GLY A 357 1.83 1.78 9.22
C GLY A 357 1.70 0.79 8.07
N SER A 358 0.71 -0.09 8.14
CA SER A 358 0.44 -1.13 7.13
C SER A 358 0.14 -0.54 5.74
N LEU A 359 0.48 -1.29 4.69
CA LEU A 359 0.10 -0.98 3.30
C LEU A 359 -1.39 -1.22 3.01
N GLU A 360 -2.14 -1.80 3.95
CA GLU A 360 -3.57 -2.00 3.80
C GLU A 360 -4.34 -0.70 4.11
N GLN A 361 -5.39 -0.44 3.35
CA GLN A 361 -6.26 0.71 3.53
C GLN A 361 -7.70 0.26 3.73
N GLU A 362 -8.36 0.79 4.76
CA GLU A 362 -9.81 0.65 4.92
C GLU A 362 -10.52 1.55 3.91
N ILE A 363 -11.68 1.10 3.44
CA ILE A 363 -12.43 1.81 2.41
C ILE A 363 -13.76 2.24 2.99
N THR A 364 -13.94 3.55 3.08
CA THR A 364 -15.21 4.18 3.36
C THR A 364 -15.51 5.17 2.23
N LEU A 365 -16.71 5.14 1.70
CA LEU A 365 -17.17 6.13 0.72
C LEU A 365 -17.73 7.38 1.41
N ASP A 366 -17.98 7.30 2.72
CA ASP A 366 -18.72 8.27 3.52
C ASP A 366 -17.86 9.26 4.28
N GLU A 367 -16.60 8.96 4.48
CA GLU A 367 -15.73 9.84 5.24
C GLU A 367 -15.02 10.80 4.30
N ASP A 368 -15.16 12.09 4.57
CA ASP A 368 -14.04 13.00 4.43
C ASP A 368 -12.85 12.27 5.03
N ASP A 369 -11.73 12.11 4.32
CA ASP A 369 -10.56 11.38 4.80
C ASP A 369 -10.38 11.63 6.30
N PRO A 370 -10.18 10.60 7.13
CA PRO A 370 -9.94 10.81 8.55
C PRO A 370 -8.85 11.87 8.63
N GLU A 371 -9.08 12.89 9.45
CA GLU A 371 -8.19 14.05 9.60
C GLU A 371 -6.74 13.64 9.42
N PRO A 372 -5.94 14.35 8.62
CA PRO A 372 -4.61 13.95 8.19
C PRO A 372 -3.87 13.37 9.39
N GLY A 373 -3.55 12.09 9.31
CA GLY A 373 -3.31 11.13 10.38
C GLY A 373 -2.73 11.81 11.61
N GLN A 374 -3.39 11.67 12.76
CA GLN A 374 -3.01 12.36 14.00
C GLN A 374 -1.51 12.42 14.09
N ALA A 375 -0.98 13.64 14.19
CA ALA A 375 0.47 13.87 14.24
C ALA A 375 1.08 12.83 15.19
N PRO A 376 2.18 12.14 14.82
CA PRO A 376 2.74 11.09 15.64
C PRO A 376 2.90 11.61 17.07
N TRP A 377 2.38 10.84 18.02
CA TRP A 377 2.37 11.21 19.43
C TRP A 377 3.48 10.48 20.18
N LYS A 378 3.94 11.06 21.27
CA LYS A 378 4.90 10.48 22.21
C LYS A 378 4.30 10.44 23.60
N LEU A 379 4.74 9.48 24.41
CA LEU A 379 4.39 9.42 25.83
C LEU A 379 5.34 10.30 26.64
N CYS A 380 4.80 11.07 27.56
CA CYS A 380 5.63 11.78 28.53
C CYS A 380 6.28 10.77 29.50
N PRO A 381 7.62 10.75 29.64
CA PRO A 381 8.30 9.80 30.51
C PRO A 381 8.01 10.02 32.01
N THR A 382 7.39 11.15 32.36
CA THR A 382 7.11 11.52 33.76
C THR A 382 5.66 11.21 34.18
N CYS A 383 4.68 11.32 33.25
CA CYS A 383 3.26 11.17 33.60
C CYS A 383 2.46 10.34 32.59
N ASP A 384 3.10 9.70 31.62
CA ASP A 384 2.52 8.87 30.57
C ASP A 384 1.41 9.56 29.74
N ALA A 385 1.34 10.90 29.77
CA ALA A 385 0.40 11.65 28.95
C ALA A 385 0.80 11.54 27.47
N GLU A 386 -0.19 11.32 26.61
CA GLU A 386 -0.01 11.36 25.16
C GLU A 386 0.14 12.81 24.70
N LEU A 387 1.23 13.11 24.00
CA LEU A 387 1.58 14.43 23.52
C LEU A 387 1.93 14.37 22.03
N PRO A 388 1.67 15.44 21.26
CA PRO A 388 2.21 15.55 19.91
C PRO A 388 3.73 15.33 19.93
N LEU A 389 4.29 14.62 18.93
CA LEU A 389 5.72 14.31 18.87
C LEU A 389 6.60 15.56 18.94
N GLY A 390 6.14 16.70 18.40
CA GLY A 390 6.80 18.00 18.42
C GLY A 390 6.67 18.79 19.73
N ALA A 391 5.93 18.28 20.76
CA ALA A 391 5.79 18.99 22.02
C ALA A 391 7.13 19.09 22.76
N SER A 392 7.59 20.31 23.02
CA SER A 392 8.82 20.57 23.76
C SER A 392 8.63 20.57 25.28
N VAL A 393 7.38 20.69 25.73
CA VAL A 393 6.97 20.67 27.15
C VAL A 393 5.70 19.85 27.28
N CYS A 394 5.58 19.07 28.33
CA CYS A 394 4.35 18.36 28.66
C CYS A 394 3.34 19.32 29.32
N ASP A 395 2.21 19.54 28.68
CA ASP A 395 1.15 20.43 29.19
C ASP A 395 0.50 19.92 30.50
N PHE A 396 0.68 18.61 30.82
CA PHE A 396 0.07 18.00 32.00
C PHE A 396 0.97 18.03 33.25
N CYS A 397 2.29 17.82 33.09
CA CYS A 397 3.21 17.73 34.22
C CYS A 397 4.40 18.69 34.14
N GLY A 398 4.50 19.50 33.11
CA GLY A 398 5.61 20.44 32.92
C GLY A 398 6.95 19.79 32.54
N HIS A 399 6.98 18.48 32.24
CA HIS A 399 8.22 17.83 31.81
C HIS A 399 8.75 18.49 30.54
N ILE A 400 9.99 18.98 30.58
CA ILE A 400 10.66 19.61 29.45
C ILE A 400 11.42 18.52 28.69
N PHE A 401 11.06 18.28 27.43
CA PHE A 401 11.82 17.42 26.54
C PHE A 401 13.06 18.19 26.10
N THR A 402 14.20 17.92 26.74
CA THR A 402 15.47 18.55 26.39
C THR A 402 15.87 18.11 25.00
N ARG A 403 15.88 19.06 24.06
CA ARG A 403 16.55 18.90 22.78
C ARG A 403 18.05 18.92 23.01
N GLU A 404 18.69 17.77 23.03
CA GLU A 404 20.14 17.74 22.77
C GLU A 404 20.32 18.11 21.29
N ARG A 405 20.79 19.31 21.05
CA ARG A 405 21.26 19.73 19.72
C ARG A 405 22.46 18.86 19.36
N SER A 406 22.25 17.87 18.53
CA SER A 406 23.31 16.97 18.10
C SER A 406 23.72 17.22 16.65
N GLU A 407 24.37 18.37 16.36
CA GLU A 407 25.23 18.44 15.17
C GLU A 407 26.35 17.37 15.23
N ALA A 408 26.74 16.94 16.44
CA ALA A 408 27.70 15.86 16.65
C ALA A 408 27.12 14.45 16.46
N ARG A 409 25.79 14.27 16.50
CA ARG A 409 25.14 12.96 16.28
C ARG A 409 24.98 12.62 14.81
N LEU A 410 24.98 13.61 13.93
CA LEU A 410 24.95 13.42 12.48
C LEU A 410 26.16 12.63 11.93
N LEU A 411 27.23 12.47 12.70
CA LEU A 411 28.47 11.86 12.26
C LEU A 411 28.76 10.46 12.81
N THR A 412 27.99 9.91 13.77
CA THR A 412 28.47 8.75 14.51
C THR A 412 27.63 7.47 14.51
N ALA A 413 26.37 7.47 14.24
CA ALA A 413 25.60 6.22 14.00
C ALA A 413 24.18 6.57 13.55
N PHE A 414 23.86 6.24 12.32
CA PHE A 414 22.48 6.16 11.87
C PHE A 414 21.90 4.85 12.42
N ASP A 415 20.94 4.95 13.33
CA ASP A 415 20.22 3.77 13.80
C ASP A 415 19.25 3.33 12.71
N MET A 416 19.43 2.11 12.23
CA MET A 416 18.55 1.49 11.26
C MET A 416 17.73 0.40 11.94
N MET A 417 16.41 0.56 11.89
CA MET A 417 15.47 -0.39 12.47
C MET A 417 14.69 -1.11 11.36
N GLU A 418 14.76 -2.45 11.34
CA GLU A 418 13.93 -3.24 10.44
C GLU A 418 12.49 -3.24 10.93
N ILE A 419 11.59 -2.76 10.08
CA ILE A 419 10.16 -2.76 10.33
C ILE A 419 9.48 -3.60 9.26
N ASP A 420 8.80 -4.66 9.68
CA ASP A 420 7.81 -5.31 8.84
C ASP A 420 6.53 -4.46 8.86
N LEU A 421 6.13 -3.92 7.71
CA LEU A 421 4.92 -3.11 7.59
C LEU A 421 3.67 -3.83 8.08
N LEU A 422 3.70 -5.16 8.09
CA LEU A 422 2.62 -6.00 8.56
C LEU A 422 2.70 -6.26 10.08
N GLU A 423 3.88 -6.16 10.70
CA GLU A 423 4.03 -6.19 12.17
C GLU A 423 3.39 -4.98 12.86
N ARG A 424 3.14 -3.89 12.12
CA ARG A 424 2.36 -2.74 12.60
C ARG A 424 0.85 -2.96 12.56
N SER A 425 0.43 -4.19 12.78
CA SER A 425 -0.96 -4.52 13.06
C SER A 425 -1.53 -3.57 14.12
N PRO A 426 -2.78 -3.10 13.98
CA PRO A 426 -3.46 -2.41 15.07
C PRO A 426 -3.66 -3.30 16.29
N PHE A 427 -3.48 -4.62 16.15
CA PHE A 427 -3.62 -5.58 17.23
C PHE A 427 -2.27 -5.87 17.89
N ALA A 428 -2.29 -6.14 19.20
CA ALA A 428 -1.12 -6.60 19.92
C ALA A 428 -0.85 -8.06 19.59
N TRP A 429 0.40 -8.40 19.28
CA TRP A 429 0.83 -9.77 19.07
C TRP A 429 1.55 -10.29 20.32
N CYS A 430 1.16 -11.46 20.78
CA CYS A 430 1.77 -12.15 21.92
C CYS A 430 2.64 -13.28 21.39
N ASP A 431 3.93 -13.27 21.72
CA ASP A 431 4.83 -14.40 21.53
C ASP A 431 4.54 -15.44 22.62
N LEU A 432 4.07 -16.62 22.23
CA LEU A 432 3.60 -17.64 23.16
C LEU A 432 4.75 -18.38 23.88
N HIS A 433 5.95 -18.37 23.30
CA HIS A 433 7.09 -19.14 23.81
C HIS A 433 8.35 -18.30 24.01
N GLY A 434 8.35 -17.02 23.57
CA GLY A 434 9.48 -16.12 23.69
C GLY A 434 10.58 -16.36 22.63
N ASP A 435 10.33 -17.23 21.65
CA ASP A 435 11.27 -17.61 20.59
C ASP A 435 10.84 -17.08 19.21
N GLY A 436 9.74 -16.33 19.14
CA GLY A 436 9.16 -15.78 17.91
C GLY A 436 8.57 -16.80 16.94
N GLN A 437 8.53 -18.09 17.31
CA GLN A 437 8.07 -19.20 16.45
C GLN A 437 6.56 -19.44 16.53
N ALA A 438 5.91 -18.96 17.57
CA ALA A 438 4.48 -19.07 17.79
C ALA A 438 3.93 -17.76 18.32
N MET A 439 3.23 -17.05 17.48
CA MET A 439 2.65 -15.74 17.80
C MET A 439 1.13 -15.78 17.70
N MET A 440 0.45 -15.06 18.58
CA MET A 440 -1.01 -14.99 18.59
C MET A 440 -1.50 -13.57 18.85
N ALA A 441 -2.58 -13.20 18.18
CA ALA A 441 -3.34 -12.00 18.47
C ALA A 441 -4.81 -12.34 18.69
N SER A 442 -5.44 -11.71 19.67
CA SER A 442 -6.80 -12.01 20.10
C SER A 442 -7.64 -10.74 20.15
N GLY A 443 -8.82 -10.78 19.58
CA GLY A 443 -9.85 -9.77 19.69
C GLY A 443 -11.03 -10.24 20.57
N PHE A 444 -12.17 -9.55 20.44
CA PHE A 444 -13.42 -9.91 21.13
C PHE A 444 -14.26 -10.91 20.32
N ASN A 445 -14.11 -10.88 18.99
CA ASN A 445 -14.89 -11.66 18.03
C ASN A 445 -14.10 -12.79 17.39
N GLY A 446 -12.80 -12.92 17.69
CA GLY A 446 -11.96 -13.97 17.19
C GLY A 446 -10.52 -13.86 17.64
N TRP A 447 -9.72 -14.84 17.25
CA TRP A 447 -8.27 -14.82 17.42
C TRP A 447 -7.57 -15.32 16.15
N VAL A 448 -6.31 -14.97 16.01
CA VAL A 448 -5.39 -15.46 14.97
C VAL A 448 -4.10 -15.93 15.60
N GLY A 449 -3.47 -16.90 14.96
CA GLY A 449 -2.13 -17.36 15.33
C GLY A 449 -1.28 -17.62 14.10
N VAL A 450 0.02 -17.39 14.25
CA VAL A 450 1.04 -17.65 13.24
C VAL A 450 2.08 -18.57 13.86
N PHE A 451 2.25 -19.73 13.26
CA PHE A 451 3.05 -20.83 13.81
C PHE A 451 4.06 -21.34 12.78
N HIS A 452 5.30 -21.55 13.20
CA HIS A 452 6.37 -22.10 12.37
C HIS A 452 6.48 -23.61 12.57
N ASP A 453 6.52 -24.39 11.47
CA ASP A 453 6.61 -25.87 11.53
C ASP A 453 8.04 -26.41 11.37
N GLY A 454 9.03 -25.51 11.33
CA GLY A 454 10.44 -25.82 11.03
C GLY A 454 10.84 -25.48 9.59
N ALA A 455 9.88 -25.31 8.68
CA ALA A 455 10.13 -24.97 7.27
C ALA A 455 9.31 -23.76 6.82
N LEU A 456 8.03 -23.70 7.18
CA LEU A 456 7.07 -22.69 6.74
C LEU A 456 6.28 -22.11 7.91
N TRP A 457 5.70 -20.95 7.68
CA TRP A 457 4.79 -20.30 8.61
C TRP A 457 3.34 -20.56 8.23
N HIS A 458 2.53 -20.93 9.21
CA HIS A 458 1.11 -21.22 9.08
C HIS A 458 0.28 -20.18 9.81
N ALA A 459 -0.57 -19.46 9.09
CA ALA A 459 -1.57 -18.56 9.67
C ALA A 459 -2.89 -19.29 9.86
N LEU A 460 -3.40 -19.26 11.08
CA LEU A 460 -4.70 -19.84 11.46
C LEU A 460 -5.56 -18.76 12.11
N GLY A 461 -6.88 -18.80 11.87
CA GLY A 461 -7.83 -17.89 12.50
C GLY A 461 -9.09 -18.60 12.95
N GLN A 462 -9.67 -18.14 14.05
CA GLN A 462 -10.94 -18.65 14.58
C GLN A 462 -11.87 -17.50 14.92
N PRO A 463 -12.99 -17.32 14.19
CA PRO A 463 -14.08 -16.46 14.64
C PRO A 463 -14.72 -17.07 15.90
N LYS A 464 -15.20 -16.24 16.79
CA LYS A 464 -15.85 -16.68 18.04
C LYS A 464 -16.97 -17.69 17.79
N GLY A 465 -16.89 -18.84 18.44
CA GLY A 465 -17.90 -19.91 18.32
C GLY A 465 -17.88 -20.66 16.98
N ARG A 466 -16.82 -20.51 16.16
CA ARG A 466 -16.67 -21.24 14.89
C ARG A 466 -15.39 -22.08 14.87
N ALA A 467 -15.27 -22.92 13.85
CA ALA A 467 -14.07 -23.75 13.65
C ALA A 467 -12.85 -22.92 13.24
N ILE A 468 -11.66 -23.43 13.57
CA ILE A 468 -10.38 -22.86 13.11
C ILE A 468 -10.32 -22.97 11.58
N ARG A 469 -9.81 -21.91 10.94
CA ARG A 469 -9.61 -21.82 9.50
C ARG A 469 -8.13 -21.59 9.19
N PRO A 470 -7.54 -22.36 8.26
CA PRO A 470 -6.25 -22.00 7.70
C PRO A 470 -6.40 -20.76 6.83
N LEU A 471 -5.52 -19.76 7.02
CA LEU A 471 -5.54 -18.48 6.34
C LEU A 471 -4.46 -18.39 5.26
N ALA A 472 -3.21 -18.78 5.62
CA ALA A 472 -2.08 -18.79 4.69
C ALA A 472 -1.00 -19.77 5.18
N ILE A 473 -0.14 -20.19 4.22
CA ILE A 473 1.10 -20.92 4.47
C ILE A 473 2.17 -20.28 3.60
N GLY A 474 3.36 -20.01 4.16
CA GLY A 474 4.46 -19.41 3.42
C GLY A 474 5.50 -18.74 4.29
N THR A 475 5.98 -17.57 3.91
CA THR A 475 6.92 -16.78 4.73
C THR A 475 6.22 -16.21 5.97
N ARG A 476 7.00 -15.80 6.98
CA ARG A 476 6.47 -15.14 8.19
C ARG A 476 5.58 -13.94 7.83
N VAL A 477 6.01 -13.14 6.89
CA VAL A 477 5.28 -11.94 6.42
C VAL A 477 3.93 -12.33 5.80
N GLN A 478 3.91 -13.35 4.94
CA GLN A 478 2.67 -13.85 4.33
C GLN A 478 1.66 -14.34 5.37
N ALA A 479 2.16 -15.06 6.37
CA ALA A 479 1.33 -15.59 7.44
C ALA A 479 0.77 -14.46 8.34
N LEU A 480 1.62 -13.51 8.73
CA LEU A 480 1.21 -12.34 9.53
C LEU A 480 0.20 -11.47 8.78
N ALA A 481 0.41 -11.23 7.49
CA ALA A 481 -0.52 -10.47 6.66
C ALA A 481 -1.92 -11.08 6.63
N ALA A 482 -1.99 -12.37 6.35
CA ALA A 482 -3.27 -13.08 6.28
C ALA A 482 -3.97 -13.13 7.65
N ALA A 483 -3.20 -13.26 8.72
CA ALA A 483 -3.73 -13.26 10.08
C ALA A 483 -4.26 -11.87 10.48
N ASP A 484 -3.53 -10.80 10.17
CA ASP A 484 -3.94 -9.42 10.44
C ASP A 484 -5.22 -9.06 9.67
N ASP A 485 -5.29 -9.41 8.39
CA ASP A 485 -6.48 -9.21 7.55
C ASP A 485 -7.72 -9.92 8.10
N PHE A 486 -7.54 -11.16 8.55
CA PHE A 486 -8.62 -11.91 9.16
C PHE A 486 -9.13 -11.24 10.44
N LEU A 487 -8.22 -10.78 11.31
CA LEU A 487 -8.59 -10.15 12.57
C LEU A 487 -9.29 -8.80 12.32
N ARG A 488 -8.81 -7.99 11.38
CA ARG A 488 -9.47 -6.75 10.95
C ARG A 488 -10.87 -6.98 10.41
N ALA A 489 -11.06 -8.03 9.63
CA ALA A 489 -12.38 -8.38 9.09
C ALA A 489 -13.34 -8.90 10.18
N THR A 490 -12.80 -9.43 11.28
CA THR A 490 -13.57 -10.04 12.37
C THR A 490 -13.87 -9.04 13.49
N GLU A 491 -12.95 -8.10 13.75
CA GLU A 491 -13.06 -7.08 14.78
C GLU A 491 -13.58 -5.77 14.20
N THR A 492 -14.84 -5.46 14.47
CA THR A 492 -15.52 -4.26 13.96
C THR A 492 -15.40 -3.04 14.88
N GLY A 493 -14.77 -3.19 16.04
CA GLY A 493 -14.64 -2.15 17.04
C GLY A 493 -13.18 -1.83 17.40
N THR A 494 -12.93 -0.62 17.88
CA THR A 494 -11.61 -0.17 18.33
C THR A 494 -11.18 -0.71 19.70
N ALA A 495 -11.99 -1.53 20.36
CA ALA A 495 -11.72 -2.00 21.72
C ALA A 495 -10.59 -3.03 21.83
N SER A 496 -10.30 -3.75 20.73
CA SER A 496 -9.25 -4.78 20.65
C SER A 496 -7.91 -4.28 20.13
N ILE A 497 -7.81 -3.02 19.71
CA ILE A 497 -6.56 -2.45 19.19
C ILE A 497 -5.52 -2.22 20.28
N LYS A 498 -4.24 -2.36 19.92
CA LYS A 498 -3.10 -2.36 20.86
C LYS A 498 -2.89 -1.06 21.65
N SER A 499 -3.44 0.04 21.19
CA SER A 499 -3.42 1.32 21.91
C SER A 499 -4.34 1.35 23.16
N ARG A 500 -5.14 0.31 23.40
CA ARG A 500 -6.07 0.28 24.52
C ARG A 500 -5.38 -0.13 25.82
N ARG A 501 -5.53 0.69 26.85
CA ARG A 501 -4.87 0.56 28.16
C ARG A 501 -5.17 -0.79 28.85
N TRP A 502 -6.39 -1.32 28.69
CA TRP A 502 -6.80 -2.59 29.32
C TRP A 502 -5.96 -3.81 28.88
N LEU A 503 -5.28 -3.75 27.73
CA LEU A 503 -4.40 -4.82 27.25
C LEU A 503 -3.21 -5.05 28.21
N ASN A 504 -2.78 -4.00 28.86
CA ASN A 504 -1.66 -3.99 29.81
C ASN A 504 -2.10 -4.20 31.27
N ASP A 505 -3.42 -4.29 31.53
CA ASP A 505 -3.91 -4.59 32.88
C ASP A 505 -3.36 -5.96 33.33
N PRO A 506 -3.05 -6.16 34.62
CA PRO A 506 -2.62 -7.45 35.11
C PRO A 506 -3.67 -8.55 34.87
N ALA A 507 -3.21 -9.76 34.59
CA ALA A 507 -4.10 -10.92 34.43
C ALA A 507 -4.97 -11.11 35.70
N THR A 508 -6.24 -11.44 35.47
CA THR A 508 -7.16 -11.68 36.58
C THR A 508 -6.86 -13.01 37.26
N MET A 509 -7.17 -13.12 38.56
CA MET A 509 -7.03 -14.39 39.30
C MET A 509 -7.73 -15.56 38.59
N LYS A 510 -8.88 -15.31 37.96
CA LYS A 510 -9.61 -16.32 37.18
C LYS A 510 -8.83 -16.78 35.95
N GLN A 511 -8.17 -15.86 35.24
CA GLN A 511 -7.31 -16.23 34.09
C GLN A 511 -6.10 -17.02 34.54
N MET A 512 -5.47 -16.64 35.65
CA MET A 512 -4.33 -17.34 36.21
C MET A 512 -4.71 -18.78 36.66
N ASP A 513 -5.84 -18.96 37.34
CA ASP A 513 -6.36 -20.28 37.73
C ASP A 513 -6.65 -21.16 36.48
N LEU A 514 -7.24 -20.57 35.43
CA LEU A 514 -7.50 -21.28 34.18
C LEU A 514 -6.21 -21.68 33.45
N LEU A 515 -5.19 -20.83 33.41
CA LEU A 515 -3.88 -21.15 32.85
C LEU A 515 -3.20 -22.28 33.61
N GLN A 516 -3.24 -22.25 34.94
CA GLN A 516 -2.68 -23.29 35.79
C GLN A 516 -3.38 -24.64 35.57
N ARG A 517 -4.73 -24.65 35.48
CA ARG A 517 -5.51 -25.87 35.16
C ARG A 517 -5.25 -26.37 33.73
N ALA A 518 -4.93 -25.48 32.80
CA ALA A 518 -4.58 -25.84 31.43
C ALA A 518 -3.13 -26.33 31.27
N GLY A 519 -2.39 -26.55 32.37
CA GLY A 519 -1.03 -27.09 32.37
C GLY A 519 0.05 -26.11 31.98
N HIS A 520 -0.15 -24.83 32.31
CA HIS A 520 0.94 -23.86 32.30
C HIS A 520 1.84 -24.19 33.49
N GLU A 521 2.99 -24.80 33.22
CA GLU A 521 3.91 -25.20 34.31
C GLU A 521 4.36 -23.97 35.08
N ALA A 522 4.20 -24.06 36.41
CA ALA A 522 4.46 -22.97 37.35
C ALA A 522 5.95 -22.73 37.65
N ASN A 523 6.86 -23.07 36.75
CA ASN A 523 8.26 -22.66 36.85
C ASN A 523 8.39 -21.18 36.48
N GLY A 524 7.96 -20.32 37.44
CA GLY A 524 7.90 -18.88 37.31
C GLY A 524 6.60 -18.43 36.68
N LEU A 525 5.46 -18.59 37.35
CA LEU A 525 4.29 -17.73 37.12
C LEU A 525 4.75 -16.31 37.36
N ASP A 526 5.22 -15.70 36.27
CA ASP A 526 5.52 -14.28 36.27
C ASP A 526 4.17 -13.57 36.45
N PHE A 527 3.95 -13.04 37.65
CA PHE A 527 2.79 -12.22 37.97
C PHE A 527 2.72 -10.94 37.10
N SER A 528 3.65 -10.79 36.14
CA SER A 528 3.73 -9.74 35.14
C SER A 528 2.87 -10.00 33.89
N LEU A 529 2.22 -11.18 33.73
CA LEU A 529 1.36 -11.45 32.57
C LEU A 529 0.22 -10.45 32.51
N SER A 530 0.13 -9.78 31.37
CA SER A 530 -1.02 -8.91 31.12
C SER A 530 -2.28 -9.74 30.86
N LYS A 531 -3.43 -9.12 31.12
CA LYS A 531 -4.77 -9.68 30.85
C LYS A 531 -4.91 -10.16 29.40
N TYR A 532 -4.28 -9.44 28.48
CA TYR A 532 -4.26 -9.76 27.07
C TYR A 532 -3.39 -10.98 26.76
N ALA A 533 -2.15 -11.01 27.26
CA ALA A 533 -1.25 -12.14 27.07
C ALA A 533 -1.86 -13.42 27.67
N ALA A 534 -2.44 -13.34 28.86
CA ALA A 534 -3.16 -14.45 29.46
C ALA A 534 -4.30 -14.99 28.58
N ASN A 535 -5.03 -14.09 27.88
CA ASN A 535 -6.07 -14.50 26.94
C ASN A 535 -5.51 -15.20 25.71
N CYS A 536 -4.39 -14.73 25.14
CA CYS A 536 -3.72 -15.38 24.02
C CYS A 536 -3.25 -16.79 24.42
N HIS A 537 -2.61 -16.94 25.58
CA HIS A 537 -2.18 -18.27 26.08
C HIS A 537 -3.36 -19.21 26.31
N LEU A 538 -4.48 -18.73 26.85
CA LEU A 538 -5.69 -19.54 27.05
C LEU A 538 -6.27 -19.99 25.69
N ASN A 539 -6.39 -19.09 24.71
CA ASN A 539 -6.87 -19.44 23.38
C ASN A 539 -5.97 -20.49 22.71
N PHE A 540 -4.65 -20.35 22.82
CA PHE A 540 -3.70 -21.33 22.32
C PHE A 540 -3.89 -22.70 23.00
N ARG A 541 -3.96 -22.74 24.33
CA ARG A 541 -4.08 -23.99 25.11
C ARG A 541 -5.38 -24.73 24.80
N TRP A 542 -6.50 -24.04 24.75
CA TRP A 542 -7.80 -24.65 24.45
C TRP A 542 -7.89 -25.19 23.02
N ASN A 543 -7.13 -24.63 22.10
CA ASN A 543 -7.15 -25.02 20.69
C ASN A 543 -5.89 -25.80 20.27
N ARG A 544 -5.00 -26.17 21.19
CA ARG A 544 -3.67 -26.74 20.88
C ARG A 544 -3.74 -27.95 19.95
N SER A 545 -4.59 -28.92 20.21
CA SER A 545 -4.71 -30.12 19.36
C SER A 545 -5.21 -29.80 17.97
N ALA A 546 -6.16 -28.88 17.84
CA ALA A 546 -6.67 -28.44 16.53
C ALA A 546 -5.64 -27.60 15.75
N ILE A 547 -4.89 -26.75 16.45
CA ILE A 547 -3.77 -25.99 15.86
C ILE A 547 -2.69 -26.94 15.36
N THR A 548 -2.25 -27.91 16.21
CA THR A 548 -1.24 -28.88 15.85
C THR A 548 -1.70 -29.74 14.65
N ALA A 549 -2.94 -30.19 14.63
CA ALA A 549 -3.48 -30.94 13.51
C ALA A 549 -3.55 -30.11 12.21
N ALA A 550 -3.85 -28.82 12.31
CA ALA A 550 -3.89 -27.92 11.16
C ALA A 550 -2.50 -27.61 10.61
N VAL A 551 -1.49 -27.49 11.45
CA VAL A 551 -0.09 -27.24 11.09
C VAL A 551 0.59 -28.50 10.56
N LEU A 552 0.54 -29.61 11.30
CA LEU A 552 1.24 -30.87 10.95
C LEU A 552 0.48 -31.73 9.94
N GLY A 553 -0.86 -31.76 9.99
CA GLY A 553 -1.68 -32.62 9.11
C GLY A 553 -1.65 -32.19 7.62
N ARG A 554 -1.03 -31.05 7.28
CA ARG A 554 -0.73 -30.65 5.91
C ARG A 554 0.71 -30.89 5.49
N ALA A 555 1.65 -31.00 6.43
CA ALA A 555 3.04 -31.39 6.13
C ALA A 555 3.09 -32.78 5.47
N GLU A 556 2.25 -33.73 5.91
CA GLU A 556 2.14 -35.04 5.31
C GLU A 556 1.50 -35.05 3.90
N ARG A 557 0.66 -34.08 3.56
CA ARG A 557 0.05 -33.97 2.22
C ARG A 557 0.88 -33.20 1.19
N SER A 558 1.90 -32.47 1.62
CA SER A 558 2.82 -31.73 0.74
C SER A 558 4.08 -32.54 0.41
N ALA A 559 4.30 -33.64 1.11
CA ALA A 559 5.43 -34.56 0.91
C ALA A 559 5.02 -35.88 0.17
N ALA A 560 3.75 -36.07 -0.17
CA ALA A 560 3.19 -37.09 -1.02
C ALA A 560 2.69 -36.48 -2.35
#